data_084261f450cf368fea66363736c31b4e
#
_entry.id   084261f450cf368fea66363736c31b4e
#
_cell.length_a   1.000
_cell.length_b   1.000
_cell.length_c   1.000
_cell.angle_alpha   90.00
_cell.angle_beta   90.00
_cell.angle_gamma   90.00
#
_symmetry.space_group_name_H-M   'P 1'
#
loop_
_entity.id
_entity.type
_entity.pdbx_description
1 polymer ?
#
loop_
_entity_poly.entity_id
_entity_poly.type
_entity_poly.pdbx_seq_one_letter_code
_entity_poly.pdbx_strand_id
1 'polypeptide(L)'
;MKSLFDEADVHALSQRLAGLSATAAPRWGSFTADRMICHLVDQLDFAFSGPRDAEVLKGPPMLVRHAIRVFLPWPRGTPTAREMLRTQPDRWESDLATLKQLMNRFLQSRDRADWAVHPFFGVLSGAQWARLAWRHNDHHLRQFGV
;
A
#
# COMPACT_ATOMS: atom_id res chain seq x y z
N MET A 1 2.29 -3.30 16.83
CA MET A 1 2.83 -3.21 15.44
C MET A 1 1.76 -2.55 14.60
N LYS A 2 2.11 -1.49 13.85
CA LYS A 2 1.19 -0.67 13.06
C LYS A 2 0.45 -1.47 11.98
N SER A 3 -0.86 -1.17 11.76
CA SER A 3 -1.73 -1.98 10.91
C SER A 3 -2.95 -1.18 10.43
N LEU A 4 -3.45 -1.46 9.21
CA LEU A 4 -4.75 -0.93 8.75
C LEU A 4 -5.97 -1.61 9.43
N PHE A 5 -5.73 -2.58 10.32
CA PHE A 5 -6.77 -3.11 11.19
C PHE A 5 -6.91 -2.33 12.51
N ASP A 6 -6.08 -1.32 12.73
CA ASP A 6 -6.14 -0.46 13.91
C ASP A 6 -6.65 0.93 13.52
N GLU A 7 -7.70 1.38 14.21
CA GLU A 7 -8.37 2.64 13.90
C GLU A 7 -7.46 3.86 14.12
N ALA A 8 -6.66 3.86 15.19
CA ALA A 8 -5.73 4.95 15.47
C ALA A 8 -4.63 5.03 14.41
N ASP A 9 -4.18 3.88 13.88
CA ASP A 9 -3.19 3.81 12.81
C ASP A 9 -3.74 4.31 11.47
N VAL A 10 -4.99 3.97 11.14
CA VAL A 10 -5.71 4.49 9.95
C VAL A 10 -5.93 5.99 10.08
N HIS A 11 -6.35 6.46 11.26
CA HIS A 11 -6.53 7.88 11.53
C HIS A 11 -5.22 8.68 11.35
N ALA A 12 -4.12 8.18 11.90
CA ALA A 12 -2.81 8.82 11.78
C ALA A 12 -2.34 8.93 10.31
N LEU A 13 -2.54 7.90 9.49
CA LEU A 13 -2.26 7.98 8.05
C LEU A 13 -3.17 9.00 7.35
N SER A 14 -4.46 9.02 7.70
CA SER A 14 -5.44 9.95 7.12
C SER A 14 -5.12 11.41 7.44
N GLN A 15 -4.61 11.71 8.64
CA GLN A 15 -4.15 13.04 9.00
C GLN A 15 -2.93 13.48 8.17
N ARG A 16 -1.96 12.58 7.97
CA ARG A 16 -0.78 12.84 7.12
C ARG A 16 -1.18 13.07 5.66
N LEU A 17 -2.11 12.27 5.13
CA LEU A 17 -2.68 12.46 3.79
C LEU A 17 -3.38 13.83 3.65
N ALA A 18 -4.02 14.34 4.70
CA ALA A 18 -4.65 15.66 4.66
C ALA A 18 -3.63 16.81 4.57
N GLY A 19 -2.39 16.58 5.02
CA GLY A 19 -1.29 17.55 4.90
C GLY A 19 -0.53 17.45 3.56
N LEU A 20 -0.86 16.50 2.69
CA LEU A 20 -0.19 16.31 1.40
C LEU A 20 -0.81 17.20 0.33
N SER A 21 0.04 17.93 -0.41
CA SER A 21 -0.38 18.72 -1.58
C SER A 21 -0.26 17.92 -2.87
N ALA A 22 -1.17 18.15 -3.83
CA ALA A 22 -1.08 17.60 -5.19
C ALA A 22 0.22 18.00 -5.91
N THR A 23 0.81 19.13 -5.54
CA THR A 23 2.06 19.66 -6.11
C THR A 23 3.29 19.31 -5.28
N ALA A 24 3.16 18.50 -4.24
CA ALA A 24 4.29 18.09 -3.42
C ALA A 24 5.33 17.32 -4.25
N ALA A 25 6.61 17.69 -4.07
CA ALA A 25 7.72 16.98 -4.70
C ALA A 25 8.19 15.82 -3.81
N PRO A 26 8.54 14.68 -4.39
CA PRO A 26 9.07 13.57 -3.62
C PRO A 26 10.51 13.87 -3.15
N ARG A 27 10.86 13.39 -1.96
CA ARG A 27 12.23 13.42 -1.42
C ARG A 27 13.16 12.42 -2.11
N TRP A 28 12.59 11.39 -2.74
CA TRP A 28 13.28 10.38 -3.57
C TRP A 28 12.29 9.70 -4.52
N GLY A 29 12.82 9.04 -5.56
CA GLY A 29 12.01 8.37 -6.58
C GLY A 29 11.45 9.34 -7.63
N SER A 30 10.56 8.82 -8.48
CA SER A 30 10.04 9.55 -9.65
C SER A 30 8.52 9.74 -9.67
N PHE A 31 7.79 9.27 -8.65
CA PHE A 31 6.35 9.52 -8.58
C PHE A 31 6.05 11.00 -8.38
N THR A 32 5.05 11.50 -9.07
CA THR A 32 4.32 12.69 -8.68
C THR A 32 3.35 12.35 -7.55
N ALA A 33 2.86 13.35 -6.79
CA ALA A 33 2.00 13.09 -5.64
C ALA A 33 0.69 12.38 -6.03
N ASP A 34 0.06 12.81 -7.12
CA ASP A 34 -1.15 12.20 -7.68
C ASP A 34 -0.91 10.75 -8.14
N ARG A 35 0.23 10.50 -8.81
CA ARG A 35 0.59 9.14 -9.25
C ARG A 35 0.86 8.22 -8.07
N MET A 36 1.45 8.73 -7.00
CA MET A 36 1.66 7.98 -5.76
C MET A 36 0.32 7.62 -5.09
N ILE A 37 -0.65 8.52 -5.05
CA ILE A 37 -1.99 8.22 -4.51
C ILE A 37 -2.66 7.11 -5.32
N CYS A 38 -2.65 7.19 -6.65
CA CYS A 38 -3.18 6.12 -7.51
C CYS A 38 -2.48 4.78 -7.30
N HIS A 39 -1.14 4.79 -7.12
CA HIS A 39 -0.39 3.58 -6.79
C HIS A 39 -0.83 2.97 -5.44
N LEU A 40 -1.06 3.78 -4.43
CA LEU A 40 -1.57 3.31 -3.14
C LEU A 40 -3.01 2.76 -3.25
N VAL A 41 -3.87 3.39 -4.05
CA VAL A 41 -5.21 2.88 -4.38
C VAL A 41 -5.12 1.50 -5.01
N ASP A 42 -4.29 1.34 -6.06
CA ASP A 42 -4.10 0.06 -6.75
C ASP A 42 -3.60 -1.03 -5.81
N GLN A 43 -2.66 -0.70 -4.93
CA GLN A 43 -2.10 -1.65 -3.96
C GLN A 43 -3.16 -2.11 -2.93
N LEU A 44 -3.97 -1.20 -2.42
CA LEU A 44 -5.03 -1.56 -1.47
C LEU A 44 -6.16 -2.32 -2.16
N ASP A 45 -6.58 -1.90 -3.35
CA ASP A 45 -7.62 -2.61 -4.11
C ASP A 45 -7.16 -4.02 -4.49
N PHE A 46 -5.91 -4.20 -4.88
CA PHE A 46 -5.36 -5.50 -5.24
C PHE A 46 -5.50 -6.53 -4.10
N ALA A 47 -5.36 -6.13 -2.84
CA ALA A 47 -5.56 -7.04 -1.71
C ALA A 47 -6.97 -7.67 -1.69
N PHE A 48 -7.97 -6.93 -2.19
CA PHE A 48 -9.38 -7.37 -2.24
C PHE A 48 -9.75 -8.03 -3.56
N SER A 49 -9.28 -7.50 -4.69
CA SER A 49 -9.72 -7.84 -6.04
C SER A 49 -8.73 -8.73 -6.81
N GLY A 50 -7.48 -8.81 -6.37
CA GLY A 50 -6.45 -9.60 -7.05
C GLY A 50 -6.70 -11.11 -7.02
N PRO A 51 -5.97 -11.88 -7.86
CA PRO A 51 -6.15 -13.34 -7.97
C PRO A 51 -5.75 -14.06 -6.67
N ARG A 52 -6.39 -15.23 -6.44
CA ARG A 52 -6.16 -16.10 -5.26
C ARG A 52 -5.14 -17.20 -5.53
N ASP A 53 -4.81 -17.41 -6.81
CA ASP A 53 -3.95 -18.46 -7.36
C ASP A 53 -2.78 -17.91 -8.18
N ALA A 54 -2.43 -16.64 -7.98
CA ALA A 54 -1.36 -16.00 -8.74
C ALA A 54 0.00 -16.65 -8.47
N GLU A 55 0.77 -16.80 -9.52
CA GLU A 55 2.17 -17.21 -9.39
C GLU A 55 3.00 -16.10 -8.73
N VAL A 56 3.81 -16.50 -7.75
CA VAL A 56 4.68 -15.55 -7.03
C VAL A 56 5.91 -15.27 -7.88
N LEU A 57 6.20 -14.00 -8.12
CA LEU A 57 7.35 -13.55 -8.90
C LEU A 57 8.66 -14.14 -8.35
N LYS A 58 9.58 -14.49 -9.26
CA LYS A 58 10.94 -14.88 -8.89
C LYS A 58 11.63 -13.75 -8.14
N GLY A 59 12.41 -14.08 -7.13
CA GLY A 59 13.07 -13.06 -6.29
C GLY A 59 13.87 -13.71 -5.16
N PRO A 60 14.28 -12.94 -4.14
CA PRO A 60 15.07 -13.46 -3.03
C PRO A 60 14.32 -14.57 -2.26
N PRO A 61 15.03 -15.41 -1.50
CA PRO A 61 14.42 -16.45 -0.68
C PRO A 61 13.30 -15.92 0.22
N MET A 62 12.30 -16.76 0.51
CA MET A 62 11.12 -16.37 1.31
C MET A 62 11.48 -15.78 2.69
N LEU A 63 12.56 -16.22 3.31
CA LEU A 63 13.06 -15.66 4.56
C LEU A 63 13.44 -14.18 4.41
N VAL A 64 14.13 -13.82 3.31
CA VAL A 64 14.51 -12.44 2.99
C VAL A 64 13.28 -11.60 2.71
N ARG A 65 12.32 -12.12 1.94
CA ARG A 65 11.03 -11.44 1.69
C ARG A 65 10.28 -11.21 3.00
N HIS A 66 10.28 -12.19 3.91
CA HIS A 66 9.68 -12.03 5.23
C HIS A 66 10.36 -10.91 6.02
N ALA A 67 11.69 -10.87 6.04
CA ALA A 67 12.44 -9.81 6.70
C ALA A 67 12.12 -8.42 6.12
N ILE A 68 12.05 -8.28 4.79
CA ILE A 68 11.61 -7.03 4.12
C ILE A 68 10.20 -6.66 4.56
N ARG A 69 9.27 -7.61 4.57
CA ARG A 69 7.88 -7.36 4.94
C ARG A 69 7.72 -6.88 6.39
N VAL A 70 8.55 -7.38 7.32
CA VAL A 70 8.34 -7.18 8.78
C VAL A 70 9.30 -6.16 9.38
N PHE A 71 10.59 -6.25 9.09
CA PHE A 71 11.64 -5.57 9.84
C PHE A 71 12.46 -4.57 9.02
N LEU A 72 12.83 -4.93 7.79
CA LEU A 72 13.75 -4.12 7.00
C LEU A 72 13.05 -2.87 6.45
N PRO A 73 13.77 -1.75 6.29
CA PRO A 73 13.27 -0.61 5.55
C PRO A 73 12.80 -1.04 4.16
N TRP A 74 11.73 -0.42 3.66
CA TRP A 74 11.31 -0.67 2.29
C TRP A 74 12.41 -0.25 1.32
N PRO A 75 12.91 -1.15 0.44
CA PRO A 75 14.00 -0.79 -0.46
C PRO A 75 13.58 0.34 -1.42
N ARG A 76 14.37 1.40 -1.47
CA ARG A 76 14.15 2.49 -2.43
C ARG A 76 14.47 2.01 -3.85
N GLY A 77 13.68 2.43 -4.83
CA GLY A 77 13.90 2.07 -6.24
C GLY A 77 13.48 0.63 -6.60
N THR A 78 12.73 -0.07 -5.74
CA THR A 78 12.13 -1.35 -6.10
C THR A 78 11.18 -1.15 -7.27
N PRO A 79 11.30 -1.95 -8.36
CA PRO A 79 10.36 -1.87 -9.46
C PRO A 79 8.92 -2.12 -9.00
N THR A 80 8.01 -1.27 -9.43
CA THR A 80 6.59 -1.41 -9.12
C THR A 80 5.95 -2.42 -10.08
N ALA A 81 5.22 -3.39 -9.55
CA ALA A 81 4.48 -4.34 -10.35
C ALA A 81 3.39 -3.62 -11.17
N ARG A 82 3.15 -4.07 -12.41
CA ARG A 82 2.19 -3.43 -13.33
C ARG A 82 0.78 -3.37 -12.76
N GLU A 83 0.40 -4.37 -11.99
CA GLU A 83 -0.89 -4.48 -11.31
C GLU A 83 -1.12 -3.34 -10.30
N MET A 84 -0.04 -2.70 -9.83
CA MET A 84 -0.04 -1.58 -8.89
C MET A 84 0.10 -0.21 -9.60
N LEU A 85 -0.10 -0.16 -10.92
CA LEU A 85 0.02 1.03 -11.76
C LEU A 85 -1.15 1.18 -12.75
N ARG A 86 -2.32 0.58 -12.46
CA ARG A 86 -3.48 0.55 -13.35
C ARG A 86 -4.23 1.88 -13.38
N THR A 87 -4.47 2.45 -12.20
CA THR A 87 -5.21 3.70 -12.04
C THR A 87 -4.39 4.88 -12.53
N GLN A 88 -4.99 5.72 -13.37
CA GLN A 88 -4.41 6.99 -13.79
C GLN A 88 -4.96 8.13 -12.91
N PRO A 89 -4.14 9.14 -12.59
CA PRO A 89 -4.63 10.32 -11.88
C PRO A 89 -5.78 11.00 -12.65
N ASP A 90 -6.84 11.34 -11.93
CA ASP A 90 -7.98 12.09 -12.48
C ASP A 90 -8.15 13.40 -11.69
N ARG A 91 -8.79 13.36 -10.53
CA ARG A 91 -8.97 14.51 -9.65
C ARG A 91 -8.43 14.20 -8.26
N TRP A 92 -7.54 15.03 -7.78
CA TRP A 92 -6.83 14.89 -6.51
C TRP A 92 -7.75 14.52 -5.34
N GLU A 93 -8.85 15.27 -5.17
CA GLU A 93 -9.78 15.05 -4.07
C GLU A 93 -10.50 13.71 -4.18
N SER A 94 -10.85 13.30 -5.41
CA SER A 94 -11.49 12.02 -5.69
C SER A 94 -10.55 10.85 -5.41
N ASP A 95 -9.30 10.96 -5.86
CA ASP A 95 -8.29 9.92 -5.70
C ASP A 95 -7.93 9.75 -4.21
N LEU A 96 -7.78 10.85 -3.46
CA LEU A 96 -7.60 10.83 -2.01
C LEU A 96 -8.80 10.22 -1.28
N ALA A 97 -10.03 10.55 -1.70
CA ALA A 97 -11.23 9.99 -1.10
C ALA A 97 -11.28 8.46 -1.32
N THR A 98 -10.94 8.00 -2.53
CA THR A 98 -10.85 6.57 -2.86
C THR A 98 -9.82 5.85 -2.00
N LEU A 99 -8.62 6.43 -1.83
CA LEU A 99 -7.59 5.87 -0.95
C LEU A 99 -8.09 5.73 0.50
N LYS A 100 -8.71 6.78 1.05
CA LYS A 100 -9.28 6.76 2.42
C LYS A 100 -10.39 5.72 2.56
N GLN A 101 -11.27 5.57 1.55
CA GLN A 101 -12.30 4.54 1.55
C GLN A 101 -11.71 3.12 1.58
N LEU A 102 -10.65 2.87 0.82
CA LEU A 102 -9.97 1.58 0.83
C LEU A 102 -9.27 1.29 2.17
N MET A 103 -8.66 2.30 2.81
CA MET A 103 -8.11 2.13 4.17
C MET A 103 -9.21 1.77 5.19
N ASN A 104 -10.36 2.44 5.12
CA ASN A 104 -11.51 2.11 5.97
C ASN A 104 -12.09 0.71 5.66
N ARG A 105 -12.08 0.30 4.39
CA ARG A 105 -12.47 -1.06 4.01
C ARG A 105 -11.56 -2.11 4.65
N PHE A 106 -10.25 -1.87 4.74
CA PHE A 106 -9.35 -2.74 5.50
C PHE A 106 -9.76 -2.83 6.96
N LEU A 107 -10.00 -1.69 7.61
CA LEU A 107 -10.42 -1.64 9.03
C LEU A 107 -11.65 -2.53 9.29
N GLN A 108 -12.62 -2.55 8.35
CA GLN A 108 -13.85 -3.32 8.44
C GLN A 108 -13.72 -4.79 7.98
N SER A 109 -12.57 -5.19 7.44
CA SER A 109 -12.37 -6.50 6.81
C SER A 109 -11.52 -7.47 7.66
N ARG A 110 -11.49 -7.28 8.97
CA ARG A 110 -10.66 -8.09 9.90
C ARG A 110 -10.97 -9.58 9.80
N ASP A 111 -12.24 -9.94 9.63
CA ASP A 111 -12.72 -11.33 9.58
C ASP A 111 -12.72 -11.92 8.17
N ARG A 112 -12.26 -11.17 7.17
CA ARG A 112 -12.17 -11.65 5.79
C ARG A 112 -11.11 -12.74 5.67
N ALA A 113 -11.46 -13.85 5.01
CA ALA A 113 -10.56 -15.00 4.79
C ALA A 113 -9.90 -15.01 3.40
N ASP A 114 -10.59 -14.50 2.36
CA ASP A 114 -10.20 -14.63 0.95
C ASP A 114 -9.38 -13.43 0.46
N TRP A 115 -8.13 -13.36 0.83
CA TRP A 115 -7.19 -12.34 0.38
C TRP A 115 -6.45 -12.74 -0.90
N ALA A 116 -6.10 -11.76 -1.74
CA ALA A 116 -5.30 -12.00 -2.93
C ALA A 116 -3.91 -12.56 -2.59
N VAL A 117 -3.33 -13.33 -3.51
CA VAL A 117 -1.92 -13.74 -3.43
C VAL A 117 -1.05 -12.54 -3.82
N HIS A 118 -0.18 -12.11 -2.92
CA HIS A 118 0.70 -10.97 -3.20
C HIS A 118 1.78 -11.36 -4.22
N PRO A 119 2.00 -10.62 -5.32
CA PRO A 119 2.93 -11.01 -6.37
C PRO A 119 4.35 -11.26 -5.89
N PHE A 120 4.81 -10.55 -4.88
CA PHE A 120 6.17 -10.68 -4.32
C PHE A 120 6.21 -11.47 -3.01
N PHE A 121 5.23 -11.35 -2.13
CA PHE A 121 5.24 -11.97 -0.80
C PHE A 121 4.46 -13.28 -0.72
N GLY A 122 3.74 -13.67 -1.77
CA GLY A 122 2.94 -14.89 -1.79
C GLY A 122 1.65 -14.79 -1.00
N VAL A 123 1.19 -15.92 -0.46
CA VAL A 123 -0.03 -15.98 0.36
C VAL A 123 0.18 -15.24 1.68
N LEU A 124 -0.70 -14.31 1.96
CA LEU A 124 -0.70 -13.50 3.17
C LEU A 124 -2.04 -13.63 3.90
N SER A 125 -1.99 -13.75 5.23
CA SER A 125 -3.20 -13.58 6.05
C SER A 125 -3.68 -12.13 6.04
N GLY A 126 -4.95 -11.88 6.41
CA GLY A 126 -5.49 -10.52 6.51
C GLY A 126 -4.65 -9.62 7.42
N ALA A 127 -4.19 -10.13 8.57
CA ALA A 127 -3.31 -9.38 9.47
C ALA A 127 -1.95 -9.04 8.82
N GLN A 128 -1.42 -9.92 7.98
CA GLN A 128 -0.18 -9.68 7.24
C GLN A 128 -0.39 -8.64 6.14
N TRP A 129 -1.51 -8.72 5.40
CA TRP A 129 -1.91 -7.71 4.42
C TRP A 129 -2.10 -6.33 5.05
N ALA A 130 -2.82 -6.23 6.17
CA ALA A 130 -3.08 -4.97 6.83
C ALA A 130 -1.80 -4.28 7.35
N ARG A 131 -0.84 -5.06 7.86
CA ARG A 131 0.48 -4.54 8.28
C ARG A 131 1.33 -4.11 7.09
N LEU A 132 1.35 -4.91 6.03
CA LEU A 132 2.07 -4.59 4.80
C LEU A 132 1.52 -3.30 4.18
N ALA A 133 0.20 -3.20 4.06
CA ALA A 133 -0.49 -2.04 3.52
C ALA A 133 -0.21 -0.78 4.36
N TRP A 134 -0.25 -0.87 5.69
CA TRP A 134 0.12 0.25 6.54
C TRP A 134 1.57 0.71 6.28
N ARG A 135 2.53 -0.21 6.27
CA ARG A 135 3.94 0.09 6.03
C ARG A 135 4.20 0.70 4.65
N HIS A 136 3.47 0.24 3.64
CA HIS A 136 3.58 0.74 2.27
C HIS A 136 3.06 2.18 2.18
N ASN A 137 1.90 2.46 2.78
CA ASN A 137 1.38 3.83 2.89
C ASN A 137 2.35 4.75 3.65
N ASP A 138 2.87 4.32 4.81
CA ASP A 138 3.85 5.07 5.60
C ASP A 138 5.13 5.38 4.80
N HIS A 139 5.64 4.39 4.03
CA HIS A 139 6.81 4.57 3.17
C HIS A 139 6.59 5.70 2.15
N HIS A 140 5.46 5.68 1.45
CA HIS A 140 5.16 6.68 0.44
C HIS A 140 4.83 8.05 1.03
N LEU A 141 4.16 8.13 2.17
CA LEU A 141 3.95 9.40 2.86
C LEU A 141 5.28 10.03 3.30
N ARG A 142 6.22 9.25 3.83
CA ARG A 142 7.59 9.73 4.10
C ARG A 142 8.32 10.15 2.84
N GLN A 143 8.07 9.49 1.71
CA GLN A 143 8.64 9.88 0.42
C GLN A 143 8.26 11.31 0.05
N PHE A 144 7.08 11.76 0.43
CA PHE A 144 6.59 13.12 0.19
C PHE A 144 6.73 14.04 1.42
N GLY A 145 7.33 13.58 2.49
CA GLY A 145 7.68 14.42 3.64
C GLY A 145 6.59 14.62 4.68
N VAL A 146 5.54 13.85 4.61
CA VAL A 146 4.43 13.86 5.57
C VAL A 146 4.35 12.60 6.38
#